data_451f97cab0df5a528acb30f91cbe159c
#
_entry.id   451f97cab0df5a528acb30f91cbe159c
#
_cell.length_a   1.000
_cell.length_b   1.000
_cell.length_c   1.000
_cell.angle_alpha   90.00
_cell.angle_beta   90.00
_cell.angle_gamma   90.00
#
_symmetry.space_group_name_H-M   'P 1'
#
loop_
_entity.id
_entity.type
_entity.pdbx_description
1 polymer ?
#
loop_
_entity_poly.entity_id
_entity_poly.type
_entity_poly.pdbx_seq_one_letter_code
_entity_poly.pdbx_strand_id
1 'polypeptide(L)'
;MDSTIFNRRTLLGSGTLVGIGALLAACGQQANNEAAATASAAPSESASASAAVSESPSASATPKPKVTRGYSGQSKAPDGEYRKADGYGPAQNVPKPRNEPAQYPETEEGMQSMMEDWLKSHNYGIQTGDCSYARMYMGKNTQEYKFYDYLEGLYQRGGWVIEGTDGYQQEGAFTFNSDTKEYMLITRHLWTYITYVETNGQTTTNKNTADDDDICAFILNFNDGYWKIVNTLSQSDLVNKGILKK
;
A
#
# COMPACT_ATOMS: atom_id res chain seq x y z
N MET A 1 -1.31 -28.34 -7.72
CA MET A 1 -2.15 -27.20 -7.25
C MET A 1 -1.35 -25.98 -7.56
N ASP A 2 -1.58 -25.43 -8.74
CA ASP A 2 -0.81 -24.27 -9.22
C ASP A 2 -1.31 -23.03 -8.54
N SER A 3 -0.55 -22.53 -7.58
CA SER A 3 -0.74 -21.19 -7.03
C SER A 3 -0.36 -20.21 -8.10
N THR A 4 -1.34 -19.71 -8.82
CA THR A 4 -1.15 -18.58 -9.71
C THR A 4 -0.83 -17.37 -8.84
N ILE A 5 0.45 -17.07 -8.71
CA ILE A 5 0.92 -15.87 -8.06
C ILE A 5 0.47 -14.68 -8.90
N PHE A 6 -0.58 -14.01 -8.46
CA PHE A 6 -1.01 -12.75 -9.05
C PHE A 6 0.00 -11.67 -8.68
N ASN A 7 1.05 -11.56 -9.48
CA ASN A 7 1.91 -10.40 -9.44
C ASN A 7 1.06 -9.18 -9.85
N ARG A 8 1.25 -7.99 -9.26
CA ARG A 8 0.58 -6.74 -9.67
C ARG A 8 0.59 -6.53 -11.19
N ARG A 9 1.63 -7.02 -11.85
CA ARG A 9 1.81 -6.98 -13.29
C ARG A 9 0.94 -7.96 -14.06
N THR A 10 0.50 -9.07 -13.46
CA THR A 10 -0.34 -10.09 -14.10
C THR A 10 -1.83 -9.73 -14.07
N LEU A 11 -2.29 -8.91 -13.12
CA LEU A 11 -3.68 -8.44 -13.04
C LEU A 11 -4.08 -7.59 -14.26
N LEU A 12 -3.12 -7.02 -14.96
CA LEU A 12 -3.34 -6.13 -16.10
C LEU A 12 -3.20 -6.84 -17.46
N GLY A 13 -2.75 -8.10 -17.49
CA GLY A 13 -2.47 -8.84 -18.72
C GLY A 13 -3.52 -9.87 -19.14
N SER A 14 -4.49 -10.22 -18.28
CA SER A 14 -5.44 -11.30 -18.57
C SER A 14 -6.88 -10.81 -18.51
N GLY A 15 -7.32 -10.16 -19.57
CA GLY A 15 -8.73 -9.94 -19.86
C GLY A 15 -9.41 -11.23 -20.30
N THR A 16 -9.67 -12.15 -19.37
CA THR A 16 -10.63 -13.24 -19.54
C THR A 16 -11.36 -13.48 -18.24
N LEU A 17 -12.54 -12.91 -18.18
CA LEU A 17 -13.59 -13.31 -17.25
C LEU A 17 -14.03 -14.73 -17.63
N VAL A 18 -13.54 -15.73 -16.89
CA VAL A 18 -14.18 -17.04 -16.87
C VAL A 18 -14.78 -17.21 -15.48
N GLY A 19 -16.10 -17.15 -15.46
CA GLY A 19 -16.88 -17.51 -14.29
C GLY A 19 -16.65 -18.98 -13.93
N ILE A 20 -16.36 -19.22 -12.64
CA ILE A 20 -16.50 -20.55 -12.07
C ILE A 20 -17.45 -20.42 -10.89
N GLY A 21 -18.67 -20.90 -11.18
CA GLY A 21 -19.66 -21.19 -10.17
C GLY A 21 -19.29 -22.44 -9.37
N ALA A 22 -19.72 -22.40 -8.13
CA ALA A 22 -20.11 -23.51 -7.27
C ALA A 22 -19.23 -24.75 -7.15
N LEU A 23 -18.79 -25.02 -5.94
CA LEU A 23 -19.00 -26.32 -5.30
C LEU A 23 -19.05 -26.16 -3.78
N LEU A 24 -20.27 -26.23 -3.27
CA LEU A 24 -20.63 -26.60 -1.91
C LEU A 24 -20.55 -28.13 -1.78
N ALA A 25 -19.83 -28.61 -0.79
CA ALA A 25 -20.10 -29.88 -0.08
C ALA A 25 -19.15 -29.91 1.14
N ALA A 26 -19.60 -29.81 2.33
CA ALA A 26 -20.41 -30.70 3.14
C ALA A 26 -19.57 -31.57 4.07
N CYS A 27 -20.06 -31.68 5.29
CA CYS A 27 -19.72 -32.63 6.38
C CYS A 27 -18.53 -32.20 7.27
N GLY A 28 -18.63 -32.11 8.58
CA GLY A 28 -19.65 -32.61 9.50
C GLY A 28 -18.95 -33.05 10.79
N GLN A 29 -19.67 -32.92 11.89
CA GLN A 29 -19.46 -33.51 13.22
C GLN A 29 -18.43 -32.86 14.14
N GLN A 30 -18.80 -32.16 15.16
CA GLN A 30 -19.45 -32.50 16.43
C GLN A 30 -18.59 -33.38 17.36
N ALA A 31 -18.10 -32.79 18.43
CA ALA A 31 -18.00 -33.47 19.72
C ALA A 31 -17.98 -32.45 20.86
N ASN A 32 -18.97 -32.59 21.69
CA ASN A 32 -19.12 -31.98 22.99
C ASN A 32 -17.96 -32.31 23.94
N ASN A 33 -17.70 -31.42 24.90
CA ASN A 33 -17.76 -31.86 26.30
C ASN A 33 -17.86 -30.64 27.23
N GLU A 34 -18.85 -30.80 28.12
CA GLU A 34 -19.11 -30.02 29.30
C GLU A 34 -18.05 -30.19 30.38
N ALA A 35 -17.99 -29.26 31.28
CA ALA A 35 -18.15 -29.35 32.73
C ALA A 35 -17.48 -28.14 33.39
N ALA A 36 -18.27 -27.29 33.98
CA ALA A 36 -18.69 -27.22 35.39
C ALA A 36 -17.68 -26.49 36.28
N ALA A 37 -18.06 -25.29 36.67
CA ALA A 37 -18.57 -24.81 37.96
C ALA A 37 -17.55 -24.81 39.12
N THR A 38 -17.39 -23.67 39.76
CA THR A 38 -17.79 -23.27 41.13
C THR A 38 -17.11 -21.96 41.48
N ALA A 39 -17.78 -20.94 41.72
CA ALA A 39 -18.29 -20.20 42.85
C ALA A 39 -17.38 -20.08 44.09
N SER A 40 -17.23 -18.85 44.53
CA SER A 40 -17.36 -18.39 45.91
C SER A 40 -16.39 -17.28 46.27
N ALA A 41 -16.87 -16.17 46.53
CA ALA A 41 -17.21 -15.39 47.70
C ALA A 41 -16.18 -14.28 48.02
N ALA A 42 -16.71 -13.10 48.10
CA ALA A 42 -16.21 -11.97 48.90
C ALA A 42 -16.53 -12.22 50.39
N PRO A 43 -16.00 -11.52 51.38
CA PRO A 43 -16.26 -10.11 51.56
C PRO A 43 -15.21 -9.24 52.32
N SER A 44 -15.52 -7.99 52.35
CA SER A 44 -15.56 -7.06 53.52
C SER A 44 -14.37 -6.19 53.91
N GLU A 45 -14.61 -4.93 53.72
CA GLU A 45 -14.44 -3.76 54.57
C GLU A 45 -13.18 -3.60 55.46
N SER A 46 -12.52 -2.45 55.35
CA SER A 46 -12.54 -1.47 56.46
C SER A 46 -11.92 -0.12 56.05
N ALA A 47 -12.61 0.89 56.44
CA ALA A 47 -12.28 2.30 56.32
C ALA A 47 -11.15 2.70 57.26
N SER A 48 -10.30 3.68 56.89
CA SER A 48 -9.90 4.75 57.81
C SER A 48 -9.41 5.99 57.09
N ALA A 49 -9.76 7.08 57.64
CA ALA A 49 -9.73 8.44 57.14
C ALA A 49 -8.36 9.15 57.27
N SER A 50 -8.28 10.22 56.50
CA SER A 50 -7.69 11.53 56.83
C SER A 50 -6.20 11.77 56.56
N ALA A 51 -5.97 12.58 55.53
CA ALA A 51 -5.21 13.86 55.70
C ALA A 51 -5.29 14.67 54.41
N ALA A 52 -5.85 15.84 54.49
CA ALA A 52 -5.87 16.84 53.43
C ALA A 52 -4.46 17.39 53.21
N VAL A 53 -3.99 17.33 51.97
CA VAL A 53 -2.91 18.18 51.46
C VAL A 53 -3.44 18.87 50.20
N SER A 54 -3.54 20.19 50.31
CA SER A 54 -3.91 21.10 49.25
C SER A 54 -2.80 21.08 48.19
N GLU A 55 -3.03 20.45 47.08
CA GLU A 55 -2.21 20.58 45.87
C GLU A 55 -2.96 21.40 44.83
N SER A 56 -2.26 22.42 44.38
CA SER A 56 -2.55 23.32 43.28
C SER A 56 -3.05 22.56 42.06
N PRO A 57 -4.05 23.06 41.30
CA PRO A 57 -4.56 22.34 40.10
C PRO A 57 -3.48 22.31 39.04
N SER A 58 -2.78 21.19 38.98
CA SER A 58 -1.99 20.82 37.80
C SER A 58 -2.96 20.75 36.61
N ALA A 59 -2.66 21.51 35.57
CA ALA A 59 -3.43 21.54 34.35
C ALA A 59 -3.66 20.11 33.87
N SER A 60 -4.90 19.64 34.00
CA SER A 60 -5.33 18.34 33.53
C SER A 60 -5.11 18.31 32.03
N ALA A 61 -4.12 17.56 31.60
CA ALA A 61 -3.90 17.30 30.17
C ALA A 61 -5.20 16.67 29.64
N THR A 62 -5.87 17.38 28.73
CA THR A 62 -7.07 16.87 28.04
C THR A 62 -6.71 15.50 27.46
N PRO A 63 -7.43 14.42 27.84
CA PRO A 63 -7.13 13.11 27.33
C PRO A 63 -7.21 13.14 25.80
N LYS A 64 -6.14 12.74 25.12
CA LYS A 64 -6.21 12.57 23.68
C LYS A 64 -7.35 11.64 23.34
N PRO A 65 -8.21 11.99 22.36
CA PRO A 65 -9.34 11.17 22.00
C PRO A 65 -8.85 9.77 21.62
N LYS A 66 -9.43 8.75 22.23
CA LYS A 66 -9.13 7.36 21.92
C LYS A 66 -9.70 7.08 20.52
N VAL A 67 -8.81 6.88 19.54
CA VAL A 67 -9.23 6.46 18.19
C VAL A 67 -9.79 5.05 18.29
N THR A 68 -11.08 4.90 18.17
CA THR A 68 -11.73 3.60 18.01
C THR A 68 -11.70 3.23 16.53
N ARG A 69 -11.09 2.11 16.21
CA ARG A 69 -11.16 1.54 14.87
C ARG A 69 -12.60 1.10 14.59
N GLY A 70 -13.13 1.55 13.47
CA GLY A 70 -14.44 1.19 13.01
C GLY A 70 -14.48 1.27 11.50
N TYR A 71 -15.56 0.85 10.91
CA TYR A 71 -15.77 1.00 9.48
C TYR A 71 -15.58 2.45 9.05
N SER A 72 -15.11 2.64 7.82
CA SER A 72 -14.99 3.93 7.16
C SER A 72 -16.23 4.79 7.43
N GLY A 73 -16.04 5.93 8.09
CA GLY A 73 -17.11 6.87 8.44
C GLY A 73 -17.70 6.72 9.84
N GLN A 74 -17.45 5.65 10.56
CA GLN A 74 -17.98 5.47 11.93
C GLN A 74 -16.98 5.89 13.03
N SER A 75 -15.69 5.81 12.76
CA SER A 75 -14.68 6.42 13.64
C SER A 75 -13.58 7.05 12.80
N LYS A 76 -13.32 8.31 13.06
CA LYS A 76 -12.27 9.05 12.38
C LYS A 76 -11.03 9.15 13.26
N ALA A 77 -9.86 9.11 12.64
CA ALA A 77 -8.66 9.58 13.30
C ALA A 77 -8.80 11.07 13.63
N PRO A 78 -8.20 11.57 14.72
CA PRO A 78 -8.10 13.00 14.95
C PRO A 78 -7.50 13.72 13.75
N ASP A 79 -7.94 14.96 13.51
CA ASP A 79 -7.46 15.74 12.38
C ASP A 79 -5.92 15.86 12.39
N GLY A 80 -5.30 15.54 11.26
CA GLY A 80 -3.85 15.57 11.10
C GLY A 80 -3.10 14.34 11.66
N GLU A 81 -3.76 13.44 12.38
CA GLU A 81 -3.15 12.20 12.86
C GLU A 81 -3.29 11.09 11.81
N TYR A 82 -2.17 10.66 11.23
CA TYR A 82 -2.17 9.55 10.28
C TYR A 82 -2.66 8.26 10.93
N ARG A 83 -3.57 7.58 10.27
CA ARG A 83 -4.01 6.24 10.62
C ARG A 83 -3.86 5.30 9.43
N LYS A 84 -3.18 4.20 9.64
CA LYS A 84 -3.00 3.14 8.66
C LYS A 84 -4.32 2.44 8.34
N ALA A 85 -4.48 1.99 7.10
CA ALA A 85 -5.60 1.15 6.71
C ALA A 85 -5.60 -0.18 7.47
N ASP A 86 -6.78 -0.69 7.75
CA ASP A 86 -6.97 -2.00 8.40
C ASP A 86 -8.23 -2.69 7.86
N GLY A 87 -8.65 -3.81 8.48
CA GLY A 87 -9.86 -4.55 8.09
C GLY A 87 -11.17 -3.78 8.26
N TYR A 88 -11.14 -2.59 8.86
CA TYR A 88 -12.33 -1.78 9.13
C TYR A 88 -12.42 -0.52 8.26
N GLY A 89 -11.36 -0.17 7.53
CA GLY A 89 -11.42 0.97 6.63
C GLY A 89 -10.06 1.40 6.06
N PRO A 90 -10.10 2.36 5.13
CA PRO A 90 -8.92 2.90 4.47
C PRO A 90 -8.03 3.72 5.41
N ALA A 91 -6.83 4.02 4.97
CA ALA A 91 -5.94 4.94 5.65
C ALA A 91 -6.58 6.34 5.75
N GLN A 92 -6.25 7.04 6.83
CA GLN A 92 -6.78 8.39 7.09
C GLN A 92 -5.64 9.38 7.32
N ASN A 93 -5.88 10.62 6.94
CA ASN A 93 -4.93 11.72 7.08
C ASN A 93 -3.56 11.40 6.48
N VAL A 94 -3.56 10.70 5.33
CA VAL A 94 -2.33 10.40 4.58
C VAL A 94 -1.70 11.73 4.13
N PRO A 95 -0.42 11.97 4.42
CA PRO A 95 0.25 13.20 3.99
C PRO A 95 0.18 13.36 2.48
N LYS A 96 -0.29 14.51 2.03
CA LYS A 96 -0.40 14.81 0.61
C LYS A 96 0.98 15.04 -0.01
N PRO A 97 1.24 14.46 -1.20
CA PRO A 97 2.44 14.78 -1.95
C PRO A 97 2.36 16.19 -2.55
N ARG A 98 3.40 16.59 -3.25
CA ARG A 98 3.42 17.88 -3.95
C ARG A 98 2.40 17.91 -5.09
N ASN A 99 1.80 19.06 -5.33
CA ASN A 99 0.73 19.21 -6.33
C ASN A 99 1.23 19.18 -7.78
N GLU A 100 2.50 19.50 -8.01
CA GLU A 100 3.10 19.60 -9.35
C GLU A 100 4.50 18.98 -9.33
N PRO A 101 4.94 18.34 -10.43
CA PRO A 101 6.31 17.89 -10.57
C PRO A 101 7.28 19.06 -10.45
N ALA A 102 8.39 18.85 -9.73
CA ALA A 102 9.47 19.81 -9.73
C ALA A 102 10.35 19.62 -10.98
N GLN A 103 11.01 20.70 -11.36
CA GLN A 103 12.12 20.63 -12.29
C GLN A 103 13.37 20.16 -11.53
N TYR A 104 14.02 19.17 -12.06
CA TYR A 104 15.29 18.65 -11.56
C TYR A 104 16.32 18.67 -12.68
N PRO A 105 17.63 18.78 -12.38
CA PRO A 105 18.65 18.71 -13.40
C PRO A 105 18.66 17.37 -14.14
N GLU A 106 19.16 17.35 -15.37
CA GLU A 106 19.37 16.14 -16.16
C GLU A 106 20.63 15.40 -15.67
N THR A 107 20.57 14.93 -14.43
CA THR A 107 21.61 14.16 -13.75
C THR A 107 21.00 12.97 -13.02
N GLU A 108 21.82 12.02 -12.58
CA GLU A 108 21.37 10.89 -11.78
C GLU A 108 20.69 11.35 -10.47
N GLU A 109 21.25 12.34 -9.80
CA GLU A 109 20.68 12.90 -8.57
C GLU A 109 19.33 13.60 -8.82
N GLY A 110 19.22 14.29 -9.97
CA GLY A 110 17.96 14.91 -10.37
C GLY A 110 16.88 13.86 -10.67
N MET A 111 17.25 12.78 -11.33
CA MET A 111 16.37 11.64 -11.57
C MET A 111 15.95 10.98 -10.24
N GLN A 112 16.90 10.72 -9.33
CA GLN A 112 16.60 10.14 -8.01
C GLN A 112 15.62 11.00 -7.23
N SER A 113 15.80 12.33 -7.23
CA SER A 113 14.88 13.27 -6.57
C SER A 113 13.46 13.22 -7.16
N MET A 114 13.34 13.09 -8.48
CA MET A 114 12.03 12.88 -9.12
C MET A 114 11.43 11.54 -8.75
N MET A 115 12.23 10.45 -8.71
CA MET A 115 11.76 9.12 -8.31
C MET A 115 11.25 9.10 -6.88
N GLU A 116 11.88 9.84 -5.96
CA GLU A 116 11.38 9.99 -4.58
C GLU A 116 10.03 10.71 -4.52
N ASP A 117 9.86 11.79 -5.29
CA ASP A 117 8.59 12.52 -5.34
C ASP A 117 7.48 11.67 -6.00
N TRP A 118 7.82 10.93 -7.07
CA TRP A 118 6.92 9.96 -7.65
C TRP A 118 6.52 8.88 -6.65
N LEU A 119 7.49 8.30 -5.93
CA LEU A 119 7.22 7.23 -4.96
C LEU A 119 6.30 7.69 -3.83
N LYS A 120 6.49 8.91 -3.33
CA LYS A 120 5.57 9.52 -2.34
C LYS A 120 4.16 9.64 -2.91
N SER A 121 4.05 10.08 -4.17
CA SER A 121 2.77 10.24 -4.88
C SER A 121 2.11 8.88 -5.18
N HIS A 122 2.90 7.89 -5.56
CA HIS A 122 2.47 6.51 -5.79
C HIS A 122 1.89 5.88 -4.52
N ASN A 123 2.65 5.95 -3.41
CA ASN A 123 2.22 5.42 -2.12
C ASN A 123 1.00 6.18 -1.54
N TYR A 124 0.86 7.46 -1.85
CA TYR A 124 -0.35 8.20 -1.54
C TYR A 124 -1.56 7.64 -2.30
N GLY A 125 -1.41 7.39 -3.61
CA GLY A 125 -2.45 6.78 -4.44
C GLY A 125 -2.88 5.40 -3.96
N ILE A 126 -1.93 4.55 -3.54
CA ILE A 126 -2.23 3.23 -2.97
C ILE A 126 -3.08 3.35 -1.71
N GLN A 127 -2.79 4.31 -0.84
CA GLN A 127 -3.46 4.46 0.44
C GLN A 127 -4.79 5.20 0.38
N THR A 128 -5.03 5.99 -0.67
CA THR A 128 -6.20 6.89 -0.74
C THR A 128 -7.09 6.67 -1.96
N GLY A 129 -6.58 6.00 -2.99
CA GLY A 129 -7.22 5.91 -4.30
C GLY A 129 -7.09 7.19 -5.15
N ASP A 130 -6.46 8.25 -4.65
CA ASP A 130 -6.19 9.45 -5.43
C ASP A 130 -4.81 9.33 -6.09
N CYS A 131 -4.80 8.80 -7.32
CA CYS A 131 -3.59 8.59 -8.10
C CYS A 131 -3.23 9.80 -8.99
N SER A 132 -3.95 10.91 -8.90
CA SER A 132 -3.73 12.09 -9.73
C SER A 132 -2.30 12.63 -9.62
N TYR A 133 -1.73 12.62 -8.42
CA TYR A 133 -0.35 13.05 -8.16
C TYR A 133 0.69 12.14 -8.84
N ALA A 134 0.52 10.83 -8.75
CA ALA A 134 1.46 9.86 -9.34
C ALA A 134 1.42 9.89 -10.88
N ARG A 135 0.24 10.10 -11.44
CA ARG A 135 0.04 10.18 -12.90
C ARG A 135 0.83 11.32 -13.57
N MET A 136 1.14 12.37 -12.84
CA MET A 136 1.92 13.49 -13.37
C MET A 136 3.34 13.08 -13.77
N TYR A 137 3.89 12.07 -13.13
CA TYR A 137 5.25 11.57 -13.37
C TYR A 137 5.32 10.45 -14.41
N MET A 138 4.17 9.98 -14.94
CA MET A 138 4.12 8.76 -15.75
C MET A 138 3.50 8.95 -17.13
N GLY A 139 4.00 8.19 -18.09
CA GLY A 139 3.36 8.02 -19.40
C GLY A 139 2.09 7.16 -19.30
N LYS A 140 1.07 7.52 -20.08
CA LYS A 140 -0.24 6.87 -20.08
C LYS A 140 -0.22 5.37 -20.45
N ASN A 141 0.83 4.93 -21.14
CA ASN A 141 0.95 3.56 -21.62
C ASN A 141 1.72 2.64 -20.68
N THR A 142 2.10 3.13 -19.49
CA THR A 142 2.80 2.31 -18.48
C THR A 142 1.84 1.35 -17.78
N GLN A 143 2.37 0.26 -17.24
CA GLN A 143 1.58 -0.69 -16.45
C GLN A 143 1.08 -0.06 -15.16
N GLU A 144 1.91 0.78 -14.52
CA GLU A 144 1.53 1.52 -13.32
C GLU A 144 0.38 2.48 -13.57
N TYR A 145 0.29 3.07 -14.77
CA TYR A 145 -0.84 3.92 -15.12
C TYR A 145 -2.16 3.15 -15.12
N LYS A 146 -2.16 1.90 -15.63
CA LYS A 146 -3.31 0.99 -15.58
C LYS A 146 -3.60 0.51 -14.15
N PHE A 147 -2.55 0.32 -13.35
CA PHE A 147 -2.71 0.01 -11.94
C PHE A 147 -3.42 1.14 -11.18
N TYR A 148 -3.15 2.39 -11.53
CA TYR A 148 -3.88 3.54 -10.97
C TYR A 148 -5.36 3.53 -11.36
N ASP A 149 -5.71 3.14 -12.61
CA ASP A 149 -7.11 2.98 -13.00
C ASP A 149 -7.83 1.93 -12.13
N TYR A 150 -7.14 0.83 -11.83
CA TYR A 150 -7.67 -0.21 -10.94
C TYR A 150 -7.85 0.31 -9.51
N LEU A 151 -6.86 1.01 -8.94
CA LEU A 151 -6.95 1.56 -7.59
C LEU A 151 -8.08 2.58 -7.45
N GLU A 152 -8.15 3.53 -8.37
CA GLU A 152 -9.21 4.53 -8.38
C GLU A 152 -10.59 3.86 -8.45
N GLY A 153 -10.75 2.87 -9.32
CA GLY A 153 -11.98 2.08 -9.42
C GLY A 153 -12.32 1.32 -8.14
N LEU A 154 -11.31 0.74 -7.45
CA LEU A 154 -11.51 0.06 -6.17
C LEU A 154 -12.06 1.04 -5.11
N TYR A 155 -11.39 2.18 -4.94
CA TYR A 155 -11.79 3.19 -3.94
C TYR A 155 -13.11 3.87 -4.28
N GLN A 156 -13.40 4.12 -5.57
CA GLN A 156 -14.70 4.65 -6.01
C GLN A 156 -15.87 3.74 -5.66
N ARG A 157 -15.65 2.42 -5.67
CA ARG A 157 -16.64 1.43 -5.23
C ARG A 157 -16.73 1.29 -3.72
N GLY A 158 -15.90 2.02 -2.94
CA GLY A 158 -15.85 1.95 -1.48
C GLY A 158 -14.98 0.82 -0.93
N GLY A 159 -14.15 0.20 -1.76
CA GLY A 159 -13.08 -0.67 -1.35
C GLY A 159 -11.83 0.10 -0.93
N TRP A 160 -10.82 -0.59 -0.43
CA TRP A 160 -9.55 0.03 -0.04
C TRP A 160 -8.39 -0.96 -0.07
N VAL A 161 -7.20 -0.44 0.17
CA VAL A 161 -5.96 -1.23 0.25
C VAL A 161 -5.43 -1.20 1.67
N ILE A 162 -5.02 -2.38 2.17
CA ILE A 162 -4.29 -2.54 3.43
C ILE A 162 -2.84 -2.86 3.08
N GLU A 163 -1.89 -2.16 3.66
CA GLU A 163 -0.45 -2.21 3.32
C GLU A 163 -0.19 -1.84 1.87
N GLY A 164 0.79 -2.47 1.24
CA GLY A 164 1.05 -2.34 -0.19
C GLY A 164 1.79 -1.08 -0.60
N THR A 165 2.35 -0.34 0.35
CA THR A 165 3.29 0.73 0.02
C THR A 165 4.56 0.12 -0.54
N ASP A 166 5.07 0.76 -1.58
CA ASP A 166 6.26 0.33 -2.30
C ASP A 166 7.50 1.10 -1.87
N GLY A 167 8.65 0.47 -2.05
CA GLY A 167 9.97 1.06 -2.04
C GLY A 167 10.75 0.59 -3.27
N TYR A 168 11.74 1.36 -3.69
CA TYR A 168 12.63 0.97 -4.78
C TYR A 168 14.07 1.28 -4.38
N GLN A 169 14.94 0.31 -4.56
CA GLN A 169 16.38 0.45 -4.36
C GLN A 169 17.08 0.30 -5.71
N GLN A 170 17.96 1.20 -6.03
CA GLN A 170 18.80 1.11 -7.23
C GLN A 170 19.71 -0.12 -7.13
N GLU A 171 19.70 -0.96 -8.17
CA GLU A 171 20.51 -2.19 -8.24
C GLU A 171 21.64 -2.13 -9.28
N GLY A 172 21.65 -1.13 -10.13
CA GLY A 172 22.62 -1.03 -11.20
C GLY A 172 22.93 0.40 -11.61
N ALA A 173 23.75 0.55 -12.61
CA ALA A 173 24.08 1.84 -13.17
C ALA A 173 22.87 2.49 -13.82
N PHE A 174 22.72 3.79 -13.63
CA PHE A 174 21.83 4.61 -14.42
C PHE A 174 22.43 4.79 -15.81
N THR A 175 21.74 4.35 -16.85
CA THR A 175 22.27 4.31 -18.21
C THR A 175 21.44 5.15 -19.17
N PHE A 176 22.12 5.76 -20.15
CA PHE A 176 21.50 6.54 -21.21
C PHE A 176 21.65 5.83 -22.55
N ASN A 177 20.57 5.72 -23.29
CA ASN A 177 20.56 5.23 -24.66
C ASN A 177 20.48 6.42 -25.63
N SER A 178 21.56 6.65 -26.37
CA SER A 178 21.68 7.77 -27.33
C SER A 178 20.71 7.65 -28.51
N ASP A 179 20.29 6.44 -28.89
CA ASP A 179 19.45 6.21 -30.04
C ASP A 179 17.97 6.51 -29.72
N THR A 180 17.49 6.06 -28.55
CA THR A 180 16.12 6.30 -28.11
C THR A 180 15.96 7.57 -27.28
N LYS A 181 17.05 8.19 -26.82
CA LYS A 181 17.06 9.32 -25.90
C LYS A 181 16.37 9.01 -24.57
N GLU A 182 16.49 7.78 -24.14
CA GLU A 182 15.89 7.29 -22.90
C GLU A 182 16.96 6.90 -21.89
N TYR A 183 16.60 7.03 -20.65
CA TYR A 183 17.38 6.57 -19.51
C TYR A 183 16.77 5.29 -18.96
N MET A 184 17.60 4.41 -18.44
CA MET A 184 17.16 3.20 -17.75
C MET A 184 17.74 3.15 -16.34
N LEU A 185 16.86 2.94 -15.37
CA LEU A 185 17.17 2.72 -13.97
C LEU A 185 16.72 1.31 -13.58
N ILE A 186 17.66 0.44 -13.27
CA ILE A 186 17.38 -0.91 -12.75
C ILE A 186 17.25 -0.81 -11.25
N THR A 187 16.15 -1.33 -10.70
CA THR A 187 15.82 -1.27 -9.29
C THR A 187 15.34 -2.61 -8.76
N ARG A 188 15.52 -2.80 -7.45
CA ARG A 188 14.81 -3.80 -6.68
C ARG A 188 13.55 -3.17 -6.12
N HIS A 189 12.42 -3.82 -6.35
CA HIS A 189 11.13 -3.43 -5.81
C HIS A 189 10.98 -3.99 -4.39
N LEU A 190 10.83 -3.12 -3.43
CA LEU A 190 10.72 -3.47 -2.00
C LEU A 190 9.26 -3.38 -1.58
N TRP A 191 8.67 -4.54 -1.31
CA TRP A 191 7.31 -4.65 -0.80
C TRP A 191 7.13 -5.96 -0.04
N THR A 192 6.15 -6.06 0.83
CA THR A 192 5.92 -7.26 1.64
C THR A 192 4.63 -7.96 1.23
N TYR A 193 3.53 -7.25 1.34
CA TYR A 193 2.22 -7.73 0.90
C TYR A 193 1.29 -6.55 0.64
N ILE A 194 0.24 -6.82 -0.11
CA ILE A 194 -0.87 -5.89 -0.34
C ILE A 194 -2.17 -6.66 -0.23
N THR A 195 -3.14 -6.11 0.48
CA THR A 195 -4.49 -6.67 0.55
C THR A 195 -5.49 -5.69 -0.02
N TYR A 196 -6.20 -6.11 -1.03
CA TYR A 196 -7.34 -5.39 -1.59
C TYR A 196 -8.60 -5.83 -0.86
N VAL A 197 -9.37 -4.87 -0.37
CA VAL A 197 -10.65 -5.10 0.31
C VAL A 197 -11.76 -4.55 -0.55
N GLU A 198 -12.69 -5.41 -0.96
CA GLU A 198 -13.87 -5.02 -1.74
C GLU A 198 -15.03 -4.63 -0.81
N THR A 199 -16.00 -3.90 -1.35
CA THR A 199 -17.21 -3.44 -0.61
C THR A 199 -18.04 -4.56 0.00
N ASN A 200 -18.01 -5.75 -0.59
CA ASN A 200 -18.71 -6.92 -0.07
C ASN A 200 -17.94 -7.66 1.04
N GLY A 201 -16.79 -7.10 1.47
CA GLY A 201 -15.93 -7.68 2.48
C GLY A 201 -14.98 -8.78 1.96
N GLN A 202 -15.01 -9.09 0.66
CA GLN A 202 -14.01 -9.98 0.08
C GLN A 202 -12.63 -9.34 0.10
N THR A 203 -11.62 -10.16 0.37
CA THR A 203 -10.23 -9.72 0.39
C THR A 203 -9.38 -10.55 -0.55
N THR A 204 -8.46 -9.90 -1.25
CA THR A 204 -7.42 -10.55 -2.04
C THR A 204 -6.06 -10.07 -1.55
N THR A 205 -5.23 -10.99 -1.10
CA THR A 205 -3.89 -10.67 -0.59
C THR A 205 -2.83 -11.23 -1.52
N ASN A 206 -1.95 -10.35 -1.99
CA ASN A 206 -0.73 -10.71 -2.70
C ASN A 206 0.44 -10.52 -1.73
N LYS A 207 1.35 -11.50 -1.72
CA LYS A 207 2.56 -11.47 -0.89
C LYS A 207 3.77 -11.56 -1.78
N ASN A 208 4.80 -10.85 -1.40
CA ASN A 208 6.12 -11.09 -1.96
C ASN A 208 6.70 -12.37 -1.34
N THR A 209 6.88 -13.40 -2.15
CA THR A 209 7.37 -14.73 -1.72
C THR A 209 8.64 -15.14 -2.44
N ALA A 210 9.10 -14.35 -3.40
CA ALA A 210 10.27 -14.69 -4.23
C ALA A 210 11.16 -13.45 -4.38
N ASP A 211 12.34 -13.51 -3.78
CA ASP A 211 13.35 -12.43 -3.90
C ASP A 211 13.77 -12.15 -5.35
N ASP A 212 13.63 -13.15 -6.23
CA ASP A 212 14.07 -13.06 -7.62
C ASP A 212 13.14 -12.24 -8.51
N ASP A 213 11.86 -12.08 -8.14
CA ASP A 213 10.86 -11.37 -8.97
C ASP A 213 10.83 -9.86 -8.72
N ASP A 214 11.67 -9.36 -7.83
CA ASP A 214 11.63 -7.97 -7.40
C ASP A 214 12.45 -7.02 -8.28
N ILE A 215 13.26 -7.54 -9.19
CA ILE A 215 14.04 -6.70 -10.10
C ILE A 215 13.15 -6.15 -11.22
N CYS A 216 13.21 -4.85 -11.40
CA CYS A 216 12.52 -4.17 -12.49
C CYS A 216 13.37 -3.00 -13.01
N ALA A 217 12.98 -2.43 -14.14
CA ALA A 217 13.59 -1.21 -14.60
C ALA A 217 12.53 -0.16 -14.95
N PHE A 218 12.87 1.08 -14.62
CA PHE A 218 12.15 2.26 -15.10
C PHE A 218 12.88 2.80 -16.34
N ILE A 219 12.10 3.05 -17.39
CA ILE A 219 12.56 3.76 -18.56
C ILE A 219 12.05 5.20 -18.44
N LEU A 220 12.98 6.15 -18.49
CA LEU A 220 12.69 7.55 -18.26
C LEU A 220 13.11 8.38 -19.46
N ASN A 221 12.46 9.50 -19.65
CA ASN A 221 12.94 10.56 -20.50
C ASN A 221 13.06 11.88 -19.71
N PHE A 222 13.84 12.78 -20.27
CA PHE A 222 14.01 14.13 -19.76
C PHE A 222 13.65 15.12 -20.85
N ASN A 223 12.65 15.98 -20.60
CA ASN A 223 12.20 16.99 -21.53
C ASN A 223 11.84 18.27 -20.80
N ASP A 224 12.29 19.40 -21.27
CA ASP A 224 11.93 20.73 -20.76
C ASP A 224 12.15 20.90 -19.24
N GLY A 225 13.17 20.25 -18.70
CA GLY A 225 13.50 20.30 -17.27
C GLY A 225 12.73 19.30 -16.42
N TYR A 226 11.94 18.42 -17.02
CA TYR A 226 11.14 17.44 -16.31
C TYR A 226 11.54 16.00 -16.66
N TRP A 227 11.71 15.21 -15.63
CA TRP A 227 11.82 13.76 -15.72
C TRP A 227 10.44 13.12 -15.83
N LYS A 228 10.32 12.08 -16.65
CA LYS A 228 9.08 11.31 -16.78
C LYS A 228 9.37 9.83 -16.96
N ILE A 229 8.67 8.98 -16.21
CA ILE A 229 8.67 7.53 -16.41
C ILE A 229 7.80 7.23 -17.63
N VAL A 230 8.39 6.68 -18.69
CA VAL A 230 7.68 6.40 -19.95
C VAL A 230 7.37 4.93 -20.14
N ASN A 231 8.12 4.05 -19.46
CA ASN A 231 7.87 2.61 -19.47
C ASN A 231 8.44 1.96 -18.21
N THR A 232 7.98 0.75 -17.92
CA THR A 232 8.52 -0.13 -16.88
C THR A 232 8.75 -1.52 -17.46
N LEU A 233 9.88 -2.13 -17.13
CA LEU A 233 10.24 -3.47 -17.56
C LEU A 233 10.27 -4.41 -16.37
N SER A 234 9.66 -5.57 -16.52
CA SER A 234 9.76 -6.65 -15.52
C SER A 234 11.12 -7.33 -15.60
N GLN A 235 11.45 -8.13 -14.59
CA GLN A 235 12.63 -8.99 -14.63
C GLN A 235 12.64 -9.89 -15.86
N SER A 236 11.50 -10.50 -16.20
CA SER A 236 11.37 -11.32 -17.40
C SER A 236 11.65 -10.53 -18.69
N ASP A 237 11.19 -9.27 -18.76
CA ASP A 237 11.51 -8.39 -19.90
C ASP A 237 13.01 -8.11 -20.00
N LEU A 238 13.64 -7.85 -18.86
CA LEU A 238 15.09 -7.58 -18.78
C LEU A 238 15.92 -8.81 -19.19
N VAL A 239 15.51 -10.00 -18.76
CA VAL A 239 16.15 -11.27 -19.18
C VAL A 239 15.93 -11.52 -20.68
N ASN A 240 14.70 -11.35 -21.17
CA ASN A 240 14.40 -11.55 -22.60
C ASN A 240 15.13 -10.56 -23.53
N LYS A 241 15.44 -9.37 -23.02
CA LYS A 241 16.24 -8.36 -23.72
C LYS A 241 17.76 -8.57 -23.55
N GLY A 242 18.18 -9.58 -22.77
CA GLY A 242 19.59 -9.85 -22.50
C GLY A 242 20.26 -8.81 -21.60
N ILE A 243 19.49 -7.98 -20.91
CA ILE A 243 19.98 -6.96 -19.96
C ILE A 243 20.37 -7.62 -18.63
N LEU A 244 19.59 -8.59 -18.18
CA LEU A 244 19.91 -9.44 -17.04
C LEU A 244 20.25 -10.86 -17.52
N LYS A 245 21.15 -11.52 -16.80
CA LYS A 245 21.42 -12.95 -16.99
C LYS A 245 20.33 -13.76 -16.26
N LYS A 246 20.02 -14.92 -16.83
CA LYS A 246 19.16 -15.92 -16.15
C LYS A 246 19.83 -16.43 -14.90
#